data_1e889bec7705b5dec9c092102786057d
#
_entry.id   1e889bec7705b5dec9c092102786057d
#
_cell.length_a   1.000
_cell.length_b   1.000
_cell.length_c   1.000
_cell.angle_alpha   90.00
_cell.angle_beta   90.00
_cell.angle_gamma   90.00
#
_symmetry.space_group_name_H-M   'P 1'
#
loop_
_entity.id
_entity.type
_entity.pdbx_description
1 polymer ?
#
loop_
_entity_poly.entity_id
_entity_poly.type
_entity_poly.pdbx_seq_one_letter_code
_entity_poly.pdbx_strand_id
1 'polypeptide(L)'
;EDIMGYKIHVAYAAARLAKELHKGQVDQAGKDYFEEHLSTVGRNGFDWKEKTVGFLFNVAEDTGHTVKEIIRKLKAILDDWEKNKEKHDWIYEFEDIVGSFPNEKYHKLTKQEWDEIEEALDLMDFRTTTNRETYIERFRGHRLAIKVKLNDLQYNMDITRILHHTDKDLARMERHKKEYYLLLKMLAD
;
A
#
# COMPACT_ATOMS: atom_id res chain seq x y z
N GLU A 1 8.90 -3.22 -23.38
CA GLU A 1 9.34 -3.22 -21.99
C GLU A 1 8.11 -3.25 -21.09
N ASP A 2 7.96 -4.29 -20.27
CA ASP A 2 6.80 -4.45 -19.41
C ASP A 2 6.93 -3.53 -18.18
N ILE A 3 6.36 -2.33 -18.26
CA ILE A 3 6.40 -1.32 -17.20
C ILE A 3 5.73 -1.84 -15.94
N MET A 4 4.70 -2.68 -16.07
CA MET A 4 3.98 -3.25 -14.92
C MET A 4 4.82 -4.27 -14.15
N GLY A 5 5.62 -5.07 -14.87
CA GLY A 5 6.45 -6.12 -14.29
C GLY A 5 7.84 -5.68 -13.87
N TYR A 6 8.30 -4.54 -14.33
CA TYR A 6 9.62 -4.04 -13.99
C TYR A 6 9.74 -3.78 -12.50
N LYS A 7 10.72 -4.43 -11.86
CA LYS A 7 10.92 -4.39 -10.39
C LYS A 7 9.73 -4.91 -9.57
N ILE A 8 8.91 -5.81 -10.13
CA ILE A 8 7.79 -6.42 -9.40
C ILE A 8 8.25 -7.14 -8.11
N HIS A 9 9.51 -7.59 -8.06
CA HIS A 9 10.09 -8.21 -6.88
C HIS A 9 9.98 -7.31 -5.63
N VAL A 10 9.99 -6.00 -5.80
CA VAL A 10 9.83 -5.05 -4.69
C VAL A 10 8.42 -5.16 -4.10
N ALA A 11 7.41 -5.31 -4.94
CA ALA A 11 6.03 -5.52 -4.49
C ALA A 11 5.88 -6.84 -3.72
N TYR A 12 6.58 -7.90 -4.13
CA TYR A 12 6.61 -9.16 -3.38
C TYR A 12 7.21 -8.97 -1.99
N ALA A 13 8.34 -8.26 -1.90
CA ALA A 13 8.98 -7.96 -0.63
C ALA A 13 8.07 -7.10 0.27
N ALA A 14 7.37 -6.14 -0.31
CA ALA A 14 6.41 -5.29 0.40
C ALA A 14 5.22 -6.10 0.94
N ALA A 15 4.67 -7.01 0.15
CA ALA A 15 3.59 -7.88 0.57
C ALA A 15 4.01 -8.76 1.75
N ARG A 16 5.20 -9.36 1.67
CA ARG A 16 5.77 -10.15 2.76
C ARG A 16 5.92 -9.33 4.05
N LEU A 17 6.49 -8.15 3.94
CA LEU A 17 6.70 -7.27 5.08
C LEU A 17 5.36 -6.85 5.71
N ALA A 18 4.40 -6.43 4.90
CA ALA A 18 3.07 -6.03 5.37
C ALA A 18 2.38 -7.18 6.12
N LYS A 19 2.43 -8.38 5.58
CA LYS A 19 1.84 -9.56 6.22
C LYS A 19 2.47 -9.83 7.58
N GLU A 20 3.80 -9.78 7.68
CA GLU A 20 4.52 -9.98 8.94
C GLU A 20 4.15 -8.93 9.99
N LEU A 21 4.12 -7.65 9.60
CA LEU A 21 3.91 -6.55 10.53
C LEU A 21 2.44 -6.39 10.97
N HIS A 22 1.50 -6.83 10.14
CA HIS A 22 0.05 -6.78 10.47
C HIS A 22 -0.49 -8.09 11.01
N LYS A 23 0.35 -9.05 11.31
CA LYS A 23 -0.07 -10.36 11.78
C LYS A 23 -0.94 -10.25 13.04
N GLY A 24 -2.13 -10.86 12.99
CA GLY A 24 -3.08 -10.85 14.08
C GLY A 24 -4.01 -9.64 14.12
N GLN A 25 -3.85 -8.68 13.24
CA GLN A 25 -4.77 -7.54 13.14
C GLN A 25 -5.99 -7.89 12.28
N VAL A 26 -7.14 -7.34 12.67
CA VAL A 26 -8.40 -7.52 11.92
C VAL A 26 -8.94 -6.16 11.47
N ASP A 27 -9.72 -6.16 10.38
CA ASP A 27 -10.39 -4.98 9.89
C ASP A 27 -11.71 -4.73 10.65
N GLN A 28 -12.46 -3.68 10.25
CA GLN A 28 -13.73 -3.33 10.88
C GLN A 28 -14.80 -4.41 10.75
N ALA A 29 -14.67 -5.30 9.77
CA ALA A 29 -15.56 -6.43 9.57
C ALA A 29 -15.10 -7.70 10.32
N GLY A 30 -14.02 -7.61 11.11
CA GLY A 30 -13.47 -8.74 11.87
C GLY A 30 -12.62 -9.69 11.05
N LYS A 31 -12.26 -9.34 9.82
CA LYS A 31 -11.45 -10.16 8.93
C LYS A 31 -9.98 -9.78 9.03
N ASP A 32 -9.08 -10.73 8.70
CA ASP A 32 -7.64 -10.50 8.71
C ASP A 32 -7.29 -9.25 7.88
N TYR A 33 -6.57 -8.30 8.50
CA TYR A 33 -6.32 -6.99 7.92
C TYR A 33 -5.50 -7.08 6.63
N PHE A 34 -4.46 -7.94 6.61
CA PHE A 34 -3.65 -8.11 5.41
C PHE A 34 -4.45 -8.80 4.30
N GLU A 35 -5.13 -9.92 4.62
CA GLU A 35 -5.82 -10.73 3.61
C GLU A 35 -6.98 -9.97 2.94
N GLU A 36 -7.68 -9.11 3.67
CA GLU A 36 -8.84 -8.40 3.12
C GLU A 36 -8.51 -6.99 2.64
N HIS A 37 -7.91 -6.16 3.48
CA HIS A 37 -7.70 -4.75 3.17
C HIS A 37 -6.41 -4.53 2.38
N LEU A 38 -5.27 -4.84 2.97
CA LEU A 38 -3.97 -4.51 2.36
C LEU A 38 -3.72 -5.30 1.08
N SER A 39 -4.13 -6.57 1.02
CA SER A 39 -3.98 -7.36 -0.19
C SER A 39 -4.83 -6.81 -1.34
N THR A 40 -6.02 -6.31 -1.04
CA THR A 40 -6.90 -5.70 -2.04
C THR A 40 -6.31 -4.41 -2.59
N VAL A 41 -5.83 -3.51 -1.71
CA VAL A 41 -5.23 -2.25 -2.14
C VAL A 41 -3.96 -2.50 -2.95
N GLY A 42 -3.11 -3.41 -2.49
CA GLY A 42 -1.90 -3.77 -3.22
C GLY A 42 -2.19 -4.42 -4.58
N ARG A 43 -3.15 -5.35 -4.62
CA ARG A 43 -3.57 -6.03 -5.86
C ARG A 43 -4.09 -5.03 -6.90
N ASN A 44 -4.83 -4.01 -6.47
CA ASN A 44 -5.43 -3.01 -7.35
C ASN A 44 -4.43 -1.97 -7.86
N GLY A 45 -3.20 -1.96 -7.35
CA GLY A 45 -2.14 -1.12 -7.90
C GLY A 45 -1.85 -1.51 -9.36
N PHE A 46 -1.70 -0.49 -10.23
CA PHE A 46 -1.46 -0.70 -11.65
C PHE A 46 -0.04 -1.22 -11.93
N ASP A 47 0.96 -0.62 -11.29
CA ASP A 47 2.37 -0.98 -11.49
C ASP A 47 3.00 -1.44 -10.17
N TRP A 48 4.30 -1.81 -10.24
CA TRP A 48 5.01 -2.32 -9.06
C TRP A 48 5.13 -1.28 -7.93
N LYS A 49 5.21 0.02 -8.25
CA LYS A 49 5.28 1.09 -7.23
C LYS A 49 3.95 1.23 -6.49
N GLU A 50 2.85 1.25 -7.23
CA GLU A 50 1.50 1.34 -6.63
C GLU A 50 1.22 0.12 -5.77
N LYS A 51 1.62 -1.07 -6.23
CA LYS A 51 1.47 -2.30 -5.44
C LYS A 51 2.30 -2.22 -4.16
N THR A 52 3.55 -1.80 -4.26
CA THR A 52 4.46 -1.68 -3.12
C THR A 52 3.90 -0.76 -2.05
N VAL A 53 3.50 0.45 -2.42
CA VAL A 53 2.91 1.43 -1.50
C VAL A 53 1.55 0.93 -0.99
N GLY A 54 0.76 0.29 -1.87
CA GLY A 54 -0.54 -0.29 -1.50
C GLY A 54 -0.45 -1.33 -0.39
N PHE A 55 0.59 -2.17 -0.39
CA PHE A 55 0.80 -3.13 0.69
C PHE A 55 1.28 -2.47 2.00
N LEU A 56 1.98 -1.34 1.92
CA LEU A 56 2.67 -0.74 3.06
C LEU A 56 2.00 0.51 3.63
N PHE A 57 0.99 1.04 2.99
CA PHE A 57 0.49 2.40 3.27
C PHE A 57 0.03 2.63 4.72
N ASN A 58 -0.49 1.62 5.41
CA ASN A 58 -0.95 1.77 6.81
C ASN A 58 0.01 1.18 7.84
N VAL A 59 1.16 0.67 7.43
CA VAL A 59 2.07 -0.03 8.36
C VAL A 59 2.51 0.91 9.49
N ALA A 60 2.85 2.16 9.16
CA ALA A 60 3.31 3.12 10.17
C ALA A 60 2.24 3.38 11.23
N GLU A 61 1.01 3.69 10.81
CA GLU A 61 -0.08 3.99 11.74
C GLU A 61 -0.48 2.80 12.60
N ASP A 62 -0.56 1.62 11.99
CA ASP A 62 -1.20 0.46 12.62
C ASP A 62 -0.22 -0.43 13.39
N THR A 63 1.07 -0.33 13.13
CA THR A 63 2.08 -1.22 13.75
C THR A 63 3.09 -0.48 14.63
N GLY A 64 3.00 0.84 14.72
CA GLY A 64 3.90 1.65 15.54
C GLY A 64 5.29 1.87 14.94
N HIS A 65 5.53 1.42 13.70
CA HIS A 65 6.79 1.64 13.01
C HIS A 65 6.83 3.02 12.33
N THR A 66 8.01 3.61 12.22
CA THR A 66 8.19 4.81 11.40
C THR A 66 8.32 4.41 9.93
N VAL A 67 8.05 5.35 9.02
CA VAL A 67 8.24 5.12 7.59
C VAL A 67 9.70 4.76 7.29
N LYS A 68 10.66 5.40 7.95
CA LYS A 68 12.10 5.09 7.79
C LYS A 68 12.43 3.67 8.21
N GLU A 69 11.83 3.17 9.29
CA GLU A 69 12.00 1.78 9.73
C GLU A 69 11.42 0.81 8.72
N ILE A 70 10.26 1.13 8.14
CA ILE A 70 9.60 0.31 7.12
C ILE A 70 10.48 0.22 5.87
N ILE A 71 11.01 1.34 5.40
CA ILE A 71 11.93 1.37 4.25
C ILE A 71 13.18 0.55 4.53
N ARG A 72 13.75 0.68 5.73
CA ARG A 72 14.93 -0.10 6.12
C ARG A 72 14.65 -1.60 6.12
N LYS A 73 13.50 -2.01 6.66
CA LYS A 73 13.08 -3.42 6.67
C LYS A 73 12.84 -3.95 5.26
N LEU A 74 12.24 -3.15 4.40
CA LEU A 74 12.04 -3.51 3.00
C LEU A 74 13.37 -3.70 2.28
N LYS A 75 14.32 -2.78 2.49
CA LYS A 75 15.68 -2.89 1.94
C LYS A 75 16.38 -4.14 2.41
N ALA A 76 16.21 -4.51 3.68
CA ALA A 76 16.81 -5.73 4.24
C ALA A 76 16.28 -7.01 3.57
N ILE A 77 14.98 -7.08 3.30
CA ILE A 77 14.38 -8.20 2.57
C ILE A 77 14.96 -8.28 1.16
N LEU A 78 15.06 -7.14 0.48
CA LEU A 78 15.60 -7.08 -0.87
C LEU A 78 17.09 -7.44 -0.93
N ASP A 79 17.88 -7.00 0.04
CA ASP A 79 19.29 -7.36 0.15
C ASP A 79 19.47 -8.87 0.36
N ASP A 80 18.66 -9.47 1.22
CA ASP A 80 18.65 -10.92 1.42
C ASP A 80 18.27 -11.65 0.14
N TRP A 81 17.27 -11.15 -0.57
CA TRP A 81 16.86 -11.71 -1.86
C TRP A 81 18.01 -11.70 -2.86
N GLU A 82 18.72 -10.57 -2.98
CA GLU A 82 19.84 -10.43 -3.91
C GLU A 82 20.98 -11.41 -3.59
N LYS A 83 21.27 -11.61 -2.31
CA LYS A 83 22.37 -12.47 -1.85
C LYS A 83 22.05 -13.95 -1.94
N ASN A 84 20.81 -14.35 -1.66
CA ASN A 84 20.37 -15.74 -1.57
C ASN A 84 19.52 -16.14 -2.79
N LYS A 85 20.15 -16.18 -3.96
CA LYS A 85 19.44 -16.39 -5.26
C LYS A 85 18.70 -17.74 -5.38
N GLU A 86 18.93 -18.68 -4.48
CA GLU A 86 18.45 -20.07 -4.63
C GLU A 86 17.26 -20.45 -3.75
N LYS A 87 16.77 -19.57 -2.86
CA LYS A 87 15.72 -19.91 -1.92
C LYS A 87 14.68 -18.80 -1.78
N HIS A 88 13.83 -18.68 -2.79
CA HIS A 88 12.74 -17.69 -2.76
C HIS A 88 11.37 -18.35 -2.85
N ASP A 89 11.20 -19.50 -2.20
CA ASP A 89 9.93 -20.25 -2.22
C ASP A 89 8.78 -19.44 -1.62
N TRP A 90 9.08 -18.49 -0.74
CA TRP A 90 8.07 -17.61 -0.16
C TRP A 90 7.36 -16.73 -1.20
N ILE A 91 7.93 -16.52 -2.38
CA ILE A 91 7.33 -15.75 -3.47
C ILE A 91 5.97 -16.35 -3.87
N TYR A 92 5.88 -17.67 -3.94
CA TYR A 92 4.68 -18.38 -4.36
C TYR A 92 3.48 -18.11 -3.46
N GLU A 93 3.73 -17.77 -2.20
CA GLU A 93 2.69 -17.39 -1.25
C GLU A 93 1.93 -16.13 -1.68
N PHE A 94 2.61 -15.23 -2.40
CA PHE A 94 2.05 -13.94 -2.78
C PHE A 94 1.71 -13.83 -4.27
N GLU A 95 1.88 -14.89 -5.04
CA GLU A 95 1.69 -14.87 -6.49
C GLU A 95 0.26 -14.44 -6.89
N ASP A 96 -0.74 -14.89 -6.14
CA ASP A 96 -2.15 -14.58 -6.42
C ASP A 96 -2.49 -13.10 -6.22
N ILE A 97 -1.79 -12.41 -5.33
CA ILE A 97 -2.08 -11.02 -4.99
C ILE A 97 -1.14 -10.02 -5.66
N VAL A 98 0.09 -10.43 -5.97
CA VAL A 98 1.07 -9.54 -6.62
C VAL A 98 1.05 -9.72 -8.14
N GLY A 99 0.78 -10.92 -8.61
CA GLY A 99 0.85 -11.28 -10.02
C GLY A 99 2.08 -12.13 -10.31
N SER A 100 2.15 -12.69 -11.53
CA SER A 100 3.26 -13.55 -11.92
C SER A 100 4.59 -12.79 -11.94
N PHE A 101 5.66 -13.49 -11.61
CA PHE A 101 7.03 -12.96 -11.61
C PHE A 101 7.74 -13.47 -12.88
N PRO A 102 7.54 -12.79 -14.05
CA PRO A 102 7.97 -13.33 -15.33
C PRO A 102 9.48 -13.31 -15.54
N ASN A 103 10.21 -12.47 -14.81
CA ASN A 103 11.65 -12.35 -14.90
C ASN A 103 12.28 -12.39 -13.53
N GLU A 104 13.06 -13.42 -13.26
CA GLU A 104 13.77 -13.59 -11.99
C GLU A 104 14.95 -12.63 -11.83
N LYS A 105 15.07 -11.64 -12.71
CA LYS A 105 16.16 -10.66 -12.62
C LYS A 105 15.88 -9.63 -11.54
N TYR A 106 16.77 -9.57 -10.58
CA TYR A 106 16.78 -8.53 -9.58
C TYR A 106 17.25 -7.21 -10.20
N HIS A 107 16.44 -6.16 -10.08
CA HIS A 107 16.79 -4.81 -10.51
C HIS A 107 16.81 -3.89 -9.30
N LYS A 108 17.99 -3.38 -8.98
CA LYS A 108 18.17 -2.47 -7.84
C LYS A 108 17.39 -1.17 -8.07
N LEU A 109 16.71 -0.69 -7.03
CA LEU A 109 16.01 0.58 -7.08
C LEU A 109 17.00 1.76 -7.11
N THR A 110 16.66 2.78 -7.89
CA THR A 110 17.38 4.04 -7.86
C THR A 110 17.03 4.82 -6.60
N LYS A 111 17.88 5.79 -6.23
CA LYS A 111 17.58 6.70 -5.11
C LYS A 111 16.25 7.42 -5.34
N GLN A 112 15.98 7.86 -6.57
CA GLN A 112 14.76 8.57 -6.91
C GLN A 112 13.51 7.69 -6.70
N GLU A 113 13.58 6.42 -7.05
CA GLU A 113 12.49 5.47 -6.82
C GLU A 113 12.24 5.25 -5.32
N TRP A 114 13.30 5.11 -4.53
CA TRP A 114 13.19 5.02 -3.07
C TRP A 114 12.57 6.27 -2.47
N ASP A 115 13.01 7.44 -2.91
CA ASP A 115 12.49 8.72 -2.42
C ASP A 115 10.99 8.85 -2.72
N GLU A 116 10.57 8.48 -3.91
CA GLU A 116 9.16 8.53 -4.31
C GLU A 116 8.28 7.61 -3.44
N ILE A 117 8.74 6.40 -3.18
CA ILE A 117 8.03 5.45 -2.32
C ILE A 117 7.96 5.96 -0.88
N GLU A 118 9.08 6.44 -0.34
CA GLU A 118 9.13 6.98 1.02
C GLU A 118 8.23 8.20 1.18
N GLU A 119 8.26 9.13 0.23
CA GLU A 119 7.39 10.31 0.21
C GLU A 119 5.91 9.92 0.18
N ALA A 120 5.54 8.94 -0.64
CA ALA A 120 4.17 8.46 -0.69
C ALA A 120 3.72 7.90 0.66
N LEU A 121 4.56 7.09 1.31
CA LEU A 121 4.25 6.53 2.62
C LEU A 121 4.15 7.62 3.70
N ASP A 122 5.03 8.62 3.66
CA ASP A 122 4.98 9.76 4.59
C ASP A 122 3.68 10.54 4.43
N LEU A 123 3.27 10.82 3.20
CA LEU A 123 2.02 11.53 2.91
C LEU A 123 0.80 10.77 3.41
N MET A 124 0.84 9.45 3.38
CA MET A 124 -0.26 8.59 3.80
C MET A 124 -0.32 8.35 5.32
N ASP A 125 0.70 8.76 6.06
CA ASP A 125 0.75 8.60 7.52
C ASP A 125 -0.03 9.74 8.19
N PHE A 126 -1.29 9.46 8.58
CA PHE A 126 -2.17 10.44 9.19
C PHE A 126 -1.63 11.00 10.53
N ARG A 127 -0.77 10.24 11.23
CA ARG A 127 -0.19 10.68 12.51
C ARG A 127 0.63 11.97 12.40
N THR A 128 1.08 12.31 11.18
CA THR A 128 1.91 13.50 10.92
C THR A 128 1.09 14.74 10.57
N THR A 129 -0.24 14.67 10.70
CA THR A 129 -1.14 15.80 10.41
C THR A 129 -2.18 15.95 11.53
N THR A 130 -2.86 17.10 11.56
CA THR A 130 -3.80 17.45 12.64
C THR A 130 -5.27 17.22 12.26
N ASN A 131 -5.61 17.21 10.96
CA ASN A 131 -6.99 17.02 10.51
C ASN A 131 -7.05 16.41 9.12
N ARG A 132 -8.23 15.86 8.77
CA ARG A 132 -8.46 15.16 7.51
C ARG A 132 -8.32 16.06 6.29
N GLU A 133 -8.79 17.29 6.38
CA GLU A 133 -8.74 18.23 5.26
C GLU A 133 -7.30 18.53 4.85
N THR A 134 -6.45 18.88 5.80
CA THR A 134 -5.02 19.11 5.58
C THR A 134 -4.34 17.84 5.10
N TYR A 135 -4.72 16.70 5.65
CA TYR A 135 -4.18 15.40 5.27
C TYR A 135 -4.42 15.13 3.77
N ILE A 136 -5.64 15.28 3.29
CA ILE A 136 -5.97 15.03 1.89
C ILE A 136 -5.32 16.06 0.97
N GLU A 137 -5.34 17.34 1.34
CA GLU A 137 -4.78 18.42 0.52
C GLU A 137 -3.27 18.24 0.25
N ARG A 138 -2.53 17.68 1.19
CA ARG A 138 -1.07 17.49 1.01
C ARG A 138 -0.70 16.44 -0.05
N PHE A 139 -1.65 15.62 -0.51
CA PHE A 139 -1.41 14.68 -1.61
C PHE A 139 -1.20 15.38 -2.95
N ARG A 140 -1.62 16.63 -3.07
CA ARG A 140 -1.57 17.38 -4.33
C ARG A 140 -0.18 17.33 -4.97
N GLY A 141 -0.15 16.93 -6.24
CA GLY A 141 1.09 16.81 -7.01
C GLY A 141 1.83 15.48 -6.87
N HIS A 142 1.43 14.61 -5.95
CA HIS A 142 2.08 13.30 -5.77
C HIS A 142 1.20 12.18 -6.33
N ARG A 143 1.35 11.89 -7.63
CA ARG A 143 0.50 10.93 -8.35
C ARG A 143 0.47 9.55 -7.71
N LEU A 144 1.63 9.03 -7.31
CA LEU A 144 1.73 7.70 -6.69
C LEU A 144 0.87 7.62 -5.42
N ALA A 145 1.02 8.58 -4.51
CA ALA A 145 0.24 8.61 -3.27
C ALA A 145 -1.26 8.76 -3.55
N ILE A 146 -1.64 9.62 -4.50
CA ILE A 146 -3.04 9.82 -4.89
C ILE A 146 -3.67 8.51 -5.38
N LYS A 147 -2.99 7.81 -6.28
CA LYS A 147 -3.51 6.57 -6.87
C LYS A 147 -3.70 5.48 -5.83
N VAL A 148 -2.75 5.32 -4.92
CA VAL A 148 -2.85 4.33 -3.84
C VAL A 148 -3.98 4.71 -2.87
N LYS A 149 -4.08 5.99 -2.51
CA LYS A 149 -5.16 6.46 -1.63
C LYS A 149 -6.54 6.28 -2.25
N LEU A 150 -6.67 6.46 -3.55
CA LEU A 150 -7.92 6.19 -4.27
C LEU A 150 -8.32 4.71 -4.13
N ASN A 151 -7.38 3.78 -4.27
CA ASN A 151 -7.64 2.36 -4.08
C ASN A 151 -8.10 2.05 -2.65
N ASP A 152 -7.44 2.66 -1.65
CA ASP A 152 -7.81 2.51 -0.25
C ASP A 152 -9.22 3.04 0.03
N LEU A 153 -9.53 4.23 -0.46
CA LEU A 153 -10.85 4.84 -0.29
C LEU A 153 -11.94 4.02 -0.97
N GLN A 154 -11.67 3.49 -2.15
CA GLN A 154 -12.61 2.65 -2.88
C GLN A 154 -12.98 1.40 -2.07
N TYR A 155 -11.99 0.77 -1.44
CA TYR A 155 -12.23 -0.35 -0.53
C TYR A 155 -13.07 0.07 0.69
N ASN A 156 -12.72 1.21 1.31
CA ASN A 156 -13.42 1.72 2.50
C ASN A 156 -14.83 2.24 2.22
N MET A 157 -15.15 2.57 0.97
CA MET A 157 -16.50 3.00 0.58
C MET A 157 -17.47 1.83 0.36
N ASP A 158 -17.00 0.60 0.36
CA ASP A 158 -17.85 -0.58 0.19
C ASP A 158 -18.54 -0.93 1.51
N ILE A 159 -19.74 -0.37 1.71
CA ILE A 159 -20.54 -0.59 2.91
C ILE A 159 -20.99 -2.05 3.05
N THR A 160 -21.02 -2.83 1.96
CA THR A 160 -21.45 -4.22 2.00
C THR A 160 -20.49 -5.13 2.77
N ARG A 161 -19.25 -4.69 3.01
CA ARG A 161 -18.28 -5.42 3.84
C ARG A 161 -18.69 -5.48 5.32
N ILE A 162 -19.56 -4.58 5.76
CA ILE A 162 -19.97 -4.46 7.16
C ILE A 162 -21.39 -5.00 7.28
N LEU A 163 -21.55 -6.13 7.99
CA LEU A 163 -22.86 -6.79 8.13
C LEU A 163 -23.88 -5.91 8.87
N HIS A 164 -23.44 -5.20 9.88
CA HIS A 164 -24.29 -4.34 10.72
C HIS A 164 -23.71 -2.93 10.77
N HIS A 165 -23.99 -2.13 9.73
CA HIS A 165 -23.49 -0.77 9.66
C HIS A 165 -24.32 0.18 10.55
N THR A 166 -23.62 1.15 11.15
CA THR A 166 -24.18 2.17 12.02
C THR A 166 -24.25 3.52 11.30
N ASP A 167 -24.87 4.51 11.93
CA ASP A 167 -24.86 5.89 11.41
C ASP A 167 -23.44 6.45 11.31
N LYS A 168 -22.54 6.06 12.21
CA LYS A 168 -21.12 6.42 12.15
C LYS A 168 -20.46 5.83 10.90
N ASP A 169 -20.79 4.60 10.55
CA ASP A 169 -20.27 3.95 9.34
C ASP A 169 -20.74 4.70 8.09
N LEU A 170 -22.01 5.08 8.03
CA LEU A 170 -22.58 5.85 6.92
C LEU A 170 -21.92 7.23 6.79
N ALA A 171 -21.73 7.94 7.91
CA ALA A 171 -21.05 9.24 7.92
C ALA A 171 -19.62 9.13 7.44
N ARG A 172 -18.90 8.07 7.84
CA ARG A 172 -17.53 7.80 7.39
C ARG A 172 -17.50 7.52 5.87
N MET A 173 -18.48 6.77 5.35
CA MET A 173 -18.62 6.52 3.90
C MET A 173 -18.80 7.82 3.11
N GLU A 174 -19.60 8.73 3.60
CA GLU A 174 -19.80 10.04 2.97
C GLU A 174 -18.51 10.86 2.96
N ARG A 175 -17.73 10.82 4.05
CA ARG A 175 -16.43 11.49 4.12
C ARG A 175 -15.47 10.88 3.09
N HIS A 176 -15.36 9.56 3.02
CA HIS A 176 -14.49 8.87 2.06
C HIS A 176 -14.88 9.21 0.63
N LYS A 177 -16.16 9.30 0.34
CA LYS A 177 -16.67 9.66 -0.98
C LYS A 177 -16.21 11.06 -1.39
N LYS A 178 -16.31 12.04 -0.49
CA LYS A 178 -15.85 13.41 -0.74
C LYS A 178 -14.34 13.45 -0.97
N GLU A 179 -13.57 12.75 -0.15
CA GLU A 179 -12.11 12.65 -0.29
C GLU A 179 -11.73 11.99 -1.61
N TYR A 180 -12.44 10.95 -2.00
CA TYR A 180 -12.23 10.25 -3.26
C TYR A 180 -12.38 11.19 -4.46
N TYR A 181 -13.46 11.94 -4.52
CA TYR A 181 -13.69 12.88 -5.62
C TYR A 181 -12.69 14.03 -5.64
N LEU A 182 -12.27 14.50 -4.47
CA LEU A 182 -11.23 15.53 -4.36
C LEU A 182 -9.90 15.04 -4.92
N LEU A 183 -9.49 13.82 -4.56
CA LEU A 183 -8.26 13.20 -5.06
C LEU A 183 -8.32 12.93 -6.56
N LEU A 184 -9.47 12.49 -7.08
CA LEU A 184 -9.64 12.32 -8.54
C LEU A 184 -9.40 13.64 -9.26
N LYS A 185 -9.92 14.73 -8.71
CA LYS A 185 -9.76 16.07 -9.29
C LYS A 185 -8.28 16.49 -9.26
N MET A 186 -7.58 16.21 -8.17
CA MET A 186 -6.13 16.47 -8.07
C MET A 186 -5.34 15.68 -9.12
N LEU A 187 -5.75 14.45 -9.39
CA LEU A 187 -5.08 13.59 -10.37
C LEU A 187 -5.24 14.13 -11.79
N ALA A 188 -6.35 14.80 -12.08
CA ALA A 188 -6.64 15.40 -13.38
C ALA A 188 -5.92 16.74 -13.61
N ASP A 189 -5.46 17.39 -12.55
CA ASP A 189 -4.67 18.63 -12.63
C ASP A 189 -3.20 18.31 -13.02
#